data_4627901233e7eb3e0a60bcb19e4535a5
#
_entry.id   4627901233e7eb3e0a60bcb19e4535a5
#
_cell.length_a   1.000
_cell.length_b   1.000
_cell.length_c   1.000
_cell.angle_alpha   90.00
_cell.angle_beta   90.00
_cell.angle_gamma   90.00
#
_symmetry.space_group_name_H-M   'P 1'
#
loop_
_entity.id
_entity.type
_entity.pdbx_description
1 polymer ?
#
loop_
_entity_poly.entity_id
_entity_poly.type
_entity_poly.pdbx_seq_one_letter_code
_entity_poly.pdbx_strand_id
1 'polypeptide(L)'
;MEVKSVKERHSELAMHSVKFAKDEQARRKGQEVLFKWRDVEKQLGEHKHIYVVDARLGSNNHTHRLWYDVIPPHTEEGQEWRTLGHRHTVEAIIYFLKGHGHSIIDGVRYDWGPGDLLSVPMFSWHRHINDSDEPVLRIASTTGPLSLGLGQAVYEDERYPEFWVYAQEGEDARKTLIPGGGSLETAKVGNNRAAEMYAEQVAFAMHEEELRRNSKVLVKQKDLVFEPTAMGKLAYVVDPRIGFHSKALGVVMAEIPPGKRSGAHRHLYDEIDLVVGGAGKVIVEDKEFAFDTLDVLSIPVFQWHQYFNTGKEPLRILGINTRLAMDNLGLSLTHQGEHADYV
;
A
#
# COMPACT_ATOMS: atom_id res chain seq x y z
N MET A 1 2.54 32.94 30.34
CA MET A 1 1.83 32.70 29.06
C MET A 1 0.52 33.45 29.10
N GLU A 2 0.39 34.49 28.30
CA GLU A 2 -0.82 35.31 28.24
C GLU A 2 -1.97 34.49 27.65
N VAL A 3 -3.10 34.45 28.33
CA VAL A 3 -4.28 33.66 27.88
C VAL A 3 -5.04 34.46 26.84
N LYS A 4 -4.89 34.10 25.57
CA LYS A 4 -5.59 34.75 24.46
C LYS A 4 -7.10 34.57 24.56
N SER A 5 -7.86 35.59 24.18
CA SER A 5 -9.32 35.53 24.13
C SER A 5 -9.81 34.48 23.10
N VAL A 6 -11.05 33.99 23.24
CA VAL A 6 -11.65 33.04 22.29
C VAL A 6 -11.68 33.61 20.86
N LYS A 7 -11.93 34.93 20.71
CA LYS A 7 -11.95 35.61 19.41
C LYS A 7 -10.59 35.65 18.74
N GLU A 8 -9.53 35.91 19.50
CA GLU A 8 -8.14 35.89 19.00
C GLU A 8 -7.73 34.49 18.59
N ARG A 9 -8.06 33.48 19.37
CA ARG A 9 -7.82 32.07 19.02
C ARG A 9 -8.55 31.65 17.75
N HIS A 10 -9.80 32.05 17.55
CA HIS A 10 -10.58 31.77 16.34
C HIS A 10 -9.98 32.43 15.11
N SER A 11 -9.56 33.68 15.21
CA SER A 11 -8.90 34.39 14.11
C SER A 11 -7.58 33.74 13.73
N GLU A 12 -6.77 33.35 14.70
CA GLU A 12 -5.51 32.64 14.46
C GLU A 12 -5.72 31.25 13.83
N LEU A 13 -6.70 30.49 14.28
CA LEU A 13 -7.03 29.17 13.70
C LEU A 13 -7.47 29.30 12.23
N ALA A 14 -8.29 30.27 11.90
CA ALA A 14 -8.71 30.54 10.53
C ALA A 14 -7.55 30.91 9.62
N MET A 15 -6.67 31.81 10.09
CA MET A 15 -5.46 32.19 9.36
C MET A 15 -4.46 31.03 9.27
N HIS A 16 -4.39 30.18 10.29
CA HIS A 16 -3.56 28.99 10.30
C HIS A 16 -4.01 27.98 9.23
N SER A 17 -5.30 27.78 9.01
CA SER A 17 -5.82 26.89 7.97
C SER A 17 -5.42 27.33 6.56
N VAL A 18 -5.49 28.63 6.26
CA VAL A 18 -5.04 29.18 4.97
C VAL A 18 -3.53 29.02 4.80
N LYS A 19 -2.76 29.31 5.84
CA LYS A 19 -1.31 29.13 5.82
C LYS A 19 -0.93 27.68 5.62
N PHE A 20 -1.58 26.75 6.34
CA PHE A 20 -1.36 25.33 6.19
C PHE A 20 -1.57 24.86 4.75
N ALA A 21 -2.66 25.28 4.10
CA ALA A 21 -2.93 24.90 2.70
C ALA A 21 -1.86 25.45 1.74
N LYS A 22 -1.35 26.67 1.97
CA LYS A 22 -0.26 27.23 1.16
C LYS A 22 1.08 26.51 1.39
N ASP A 23 1.39 26.21 2.63
CA ASP A 23 2.62 25.49 3.02
C ASP A 23 2.59 24.06 2.43
N GLU A 24 1.42 23.41 2.42
CA GLU A 24 1.23 22.12 1.82
C GLU A 24 1.44 22.14 0.31
N GLN A 25 0.89 23.13 -0.39
CA GLN A 25 1.13 23.30 -1.83
C GLN A 25 2.62 23.54 -2.14
N ALA A 26 3.30 24.33 -1.32
CA ALA A 26 4.74 24.58 -1.47
C ALA A 26 5.57 23.31 -1.27
N ARG A 27 5.23 22.51 -0.26
CA ARG A 27 5.87 21.21 0.00
C ARG A 27 5.68 20.25 -1.17
N ARG A 28 4.48 20.13 -1.73
CA ARG A 28 4.20 19.26 -2.90
C ARG A 28 5.07 19.65 -4.11
N LYS A 29 5.23 20.94 -4.37
CA LYS A 29 6.08 21.42 -5.47
C LYS A 29 7.57 21.19 -5.25
N GLY A 30 8.01 21.14 -3.99
CA GLY A 30 9.39 20.88 -3.58
C GLY A 30 9.72 19.42 -3.29
N GLN A 31 8.73 18.52 -3.38
CA GLN A 31 8.90 17.11 -3.07
C GLN A 31 9.91 16.45 -3.99
N GLU A 32 10.74 15.56 -3.43
CA GLU A 32 11.56 14.65 -4.21
C GLU A 32 10.64 13.62 -4.89
N VAL A 33 10.78 13.53 -6.21
CA VAL A 33 9.93 12.66 -7.04
C VAL A 33 10.63 11.34 -7.34
N LEU A 34 11.94 11.34 -7.56
CA LEU A 34 12.70 10.20 -8.06
C LEU A 34 13.74 9.74 -7.05
N PHE A 35 13.69 8.47 -6.69
CA PHE A 35 14.65 7.78 -5.82
C PHE A 35 15.37 6.70 -6.61
N LYS A 36 16.68 6.85 -6.78
CA LYS A 36 17.48 5.96 -7.60
C LYS A 36 17.84 4.67 -6.88
N TRP A 37 17.60 3.53 -7.53
CA TRP A 37 17.97 2.21 -7.02
C TRP A 37 19.43 2.12 -6.62
N ARG A 38 20.35 2.66 -7.43
CA ARG A 38 21.79 2.64 -7.14
C ARG A 38 22.17 3.23 -5.78
N ASP A 39 21.36 4.15 -5.25
CA ASP A 39 21.60 4.80 -3.95
C ASP A 39 20.98 3.99 -2.81
N VAL A 40 19.89 3.27 -3.09
CA VAL A 40 19.28 2.29 -2.18
C VAL A 40 20.15 1.04 -2.05
N GLU A 41 20.62 0.50 -3.17
CA GLU A 41 21.42 -0.74 -3.24
C GLU A 41 22.70 -0.64 -2.39
N LYS A 42 23.40 0.50 -2.42
CA LYS A 42 24.57 0.75 -1.58
C LYS A 42 24.25 0.62 -0.09
N GLN A 43 23.10 1.10 0.34
CA GLN A 43 22.66 1.06 1.73
C GLN A 43 22.15 -0.32 2.14
N LEU A 44 21.50 -1.05 1.22
CA LEU A 44 21.05 -2.43 1.48
C LEU A 44 22.21 -3.40 1.77
N GLY A 45 23.42 -3.13 1.27
CA GLY A 45 24.62 -3.89 1.61
C GLY A 45 24.98 -3.82 3.10
N GLU A 46 24.65 -2.71 3.76
CA GLU A 46 24.91 -2.47 5.18
C GLU A 46 23.66 -2.72 6.04
N HIS A 47 22.47 -2.48 5.47
CA HIS A 47 21.17 -2.57 6.13
C HIS A 47 20.23 -3.50 5.37
N LYS A 48 19.52 -4.36 6.09
CA LYS A 48 18.54 -5.30 5.48
C LYS A 48 17.21 -4.64 5.12
N HIS A 49 17.02 -3.36 5.43
CA HIS A 49 15.77 -2.63 5.32
C HIS A 49 16.02 -1.14 5.10
N ILE A 50 15.56 -0.60 3.97
CA ILE A 50 15.74 0.80 3.60
C ILE A 50 14.41 1.43 3.22
N TYR A 51 13.93 2.36 4.03
CA TYR A 51 12.81 3.23 3.65
C TYR A 51 13.23 4.17 2.52
N VAL A 52 12.42 4.24 1.48
CA VAL A 52 12.63 5.09 0.32
C VAL A 52 11.66 6.26 0.33
N VAL A 53 10.38 5.97 0.50
CA VAL A 53 9.32 6.97 0.61
C VAL A 53 8.65 6.82 1.97
N ASP A 54 8.78 7.81 2.82
CA ASP A 54 8.13 7.85 4.15
C ASP A 54 8.05 9.30 4.64
N ALA A 55 6.92 9.71 5.19
CA ALA A 55 6.71 11.06 5.71
C ALA A 55 7.73 11.45 6.80
N ARG A 56 8.25 10.47 7.56
CA ARG A 56 9.30 10.69 8.58
C ARG A 56 10.66 11.08 7.97
N LEU A 57 10.89 10.77 6.70
CA LEU A 57 12.09 11.16 5.95
C LEU A 57 11.89 12.46 5.16
N GLY A 58 10.78 13.17 5.37
CA GLY A 58 10.47 14.42 4.69
C GLY A 58 9.71 14.25 3.37
N SER A 59 9.33 13.04 2.99
CA SER A 59 8.40 12.83 1.89
C SER A 59 7.04 13.45 2.20
N ASN A 60 6.39 13.99 1.18
CA ASN A 60 5.03 14.53 1.30
C ASN A 60 3.93 13.48 1.12
N ASN A 61 4.29 12.21 1.12
CA ASN A 61 3.34 11.10 1.10
C ASN A 61 2.87 10.81 2.53
N HIS A 62 1.61 11.14 2.83
CA HIS A 62 1.05 11.06 4.17
C HIS A 62 0.17 9.82 4.41
N THR A 63 -0.10 9.05 3.36
CA THR A 63 -1.07 7.95 3.46
C THR A 63 -0.43 6.58 3.42
N HIS A 64 0.66 6.41 2.67
CA HIS A 64 1.42 5.17 2.62
C HIS A 64 2.92 5.44 2.48
N ARG A 65 3.71 4.40 2.64
CA ARG A 65 5.18 4.42 2.57
C ARG A 65 5.69 3.21 1.80
N LEU A 66 6.92 3.29 1.32
CA LEU A 66 7.57 2.20 0.60
C LEU A 66 9.02 2.03 1.07
N TRP A 67 9.45 0.76 1.16
CA TRP A 67 10.83 0.39 1.47
C TRP A 67 11.26 -0.84 0.69
N TYR A 68 12.58 -0.98 0.52
CA TYR A 68 13.21 -2.22 0.12
C TYR A 68 13.60 -3.04 1.32
N ASP A 69 13.52 -4.36 1.18
CA ASP A 69 13.73 -5.30 2.26
C ASP A 69 14.41 -6.58 1.74
N VAL A 70 15.34 -7.13 2.55
CA VAL A 70 16.05 -8.36 2.26
C VAL A 70 15.73 -9.40 3.33
N ILE A 71 15.22 -10.57 2.89
CA ILE A 71 15.05 -11.72 3.78
C ILE A 71 16.24 -12.66 3.54
N PRO A 72 17.07 -12.93 4.56
CA PRO A 72 18.20 -13.86 4.45
C PRO A 72 17.77 -15.27 4.00
N PRO A 73 18.71 -16.06 3.43
CA PRO A 73 18.44 -17.46 3.09
C PRO A 73 18.02 -18.27 4.32
N HIS A 74 17.18 -19.29 4.10
CA HIS A 74 16.76 -20.27 5.12
C HIS A 74 16.35 -19.64 6.45
N THR A 75 15.50 -18.61 6.37
CA THR A 75 14.98 -18.00 7.58
C THR A 75 14.04 -18.98 8.27
N GLU A 76 14.53 -19.56 9.38
CA GLU A 76 13.68 -20.30 10.30
C GLU A 76 12.68 -19.36 10.98
N GLU A 77 11.58 -19.92 11.40
CA GLU A 77 10.54 -19.20 12.11
C GLU A 77 11.10 -18.45 13.34
N GLY A 78 10.82 -17.15 13.43
CA GLY A 78 11.14 -16.35 14.62
C GLY A 78 12.57 -15.87 14.78
N GLN A 79 13.49 -16.14 13.84
CA GLN A 79 14.89 -15.71 13.96
C GLN A 79 15.12 -14.21 13.71
N GLU A 80 14.29 -13.58 12.90
CA GLU A 80 14.36 -12.15 12.64
C GLU A 80 12.95 -11.50 12.71
N TRP A 81 12.90 -10.24 13.13
CA TRP A 81 11.64 -9.51 13.24
C TRP A 81 10.78 -9.51 11.94
N ARG A 82 11.40 -9.64 10.76
CA ARG A 82 10.72 -9.70 9.46
C ARG A 82 10.03 -11.02 9.17
N THR A 83 10.51 -12.08 9.81
CA THR A 83 9.94 -13.43 9.72
C THR A 83 9.08 -13.75 10.94
N LEU A 84 9.13 -12.87 11.95
CA LEU A 84 8.28 -12.96 13.12
C LEU A 84 6.81 -12.89 12.71
N GLY A 85 6.03 -13.86 13.13
CA GLY A 85 4.59 -13.85 12.90
C GLY A 85 3.95 -12.67 13.62
N HIS A 86 3.19 -11.88 12.90
CA HIS A 86 2.57 -10.66 13.44
C HIS A 86 1.29 -10.28 12.70
N ARG A 87 0.55 -9.33 13.26
CA ARG A 87 -0.57 -8.65 12.62
C ARG A 87 -0.59 -7.17 12.97
N HIS A 88 -1.19 -6.38 12.12
CA HIS A 88 -1.29 -4.93 12.31
C HIS A 88 -2.50 -4.33 11.59
N THR A 89 -2.92 -3.14 12.04
CA THR A 89 -4.03 -2.37 11.45
C THR A 89 -3.62 -1.56 10.23
N VAL A 90 -2.55 -1.94 9.55
CA VAL A 90 -2.16 -1.35 8.27
C VAL A 90 -2.31 -2.38 7.15
N GLU A 91 -2.74 -1.95 5.98
CA GLU A 91 -2.67 -2.79 4.79
C GLU A 91 -1.25 -2.84 4.28
N ALA A 92 -0.84 -3.98 3.75
CA ALA A 92 0.49 -4.17 3.19
C ALA A 92 0.42 -4.77 1.78
N ILE A 93 1.18 -4.18 0.88
CA ILE A 93 1.48 -4.71 -0.44
C ILE A 93 2.94 -5.12 -0.44
N ILE A 94 3.23 -6.34 -0.86
CA ILE A 94 4.58 -6.88 -0.95
C ILE A 94 4.80 -7.38 -2.38
N TYR A 95 5.81 -6.86 -3.06
CA TYR A 95 6.18 -7.30 -4.40
C TYR A 95 7.58 -7.91 -4.38
N PHE A 96 7.71 -9.14 -4.90
CA PHE A 96 8.95 -9.89 -4.87
C PHE A 96 9.78 -9.63 -6.12
N LEU A 97 11.01 -9.14 -5.92
CA LEU A 97 11.93 -8.79 -7.00
C LEU A 97 12.89 -9.93 -7.33
N LYS A 98 13.36 -10.65 -6.28
CA LYS A 98 14.32 -11.75 -6.41
C LYS A 98 14.09 -12.78 -5.30
N GLY A 99 14.39 -14.04 -5.59
CA GLY A 99 14.29 -15.15 -4.65
C GLY A 99 12.91 -15.79 -4.60
N HIS A 100 12.78 -16.86 -3.81
CA HIS A 100 11.57 -17.67 -3.68
C HIS A 100 11.30 -17.98 -2.22
N GLY A 101 10.04 -18.15 -1.89
CA GLY A 101 9.65 -18.52 -0.55
C GLY A 101 8.14 -18.66 -0.43
N HIS A 102 7.67 -18.60 0.80
CA HIS A 102 6.25 -18.62 1.07
C HIS A 102 5.88 -17.67 2.20
N SER A 103 4.60 -17.36 2.27
CA SER A 103 4.00 -16.64 3.39
C SER A 103 2.87 -17.47 3.97
N ILE A 104 2.74 -17.43 5.29
CA ILE A 104 1.58 -17.98 5.99
C ILE A 104 0.73 -16.78 6.41
N ILE A 105 -0.48 -16.70 5.89
CA ILE A 105 -1.43 -15.62 6.19
C ILE A 105 -2.73 -16.24 6.69
N ASP A 106 -3.09 -15.94 7.93
CA ASP A 106 -4.23 -16.55 8.63
C ASP A 106 -4.26 -18.10 8.52
N GLY A 107 -3.08 -18.73 8.66
CA GLY A 107 -2.89 -20.18 8.58
C GLY A 107 -2.84 -20.78 7.16
N VAL A 108 -3.00 -19.96 6.12
CA VAL A 108 -2.94 -20.42 4.72
C VAL A 108 -1.56 -20.11 4.13
N ARG A 109 -0.96 -21.11 3.47
CA ARG A 109 0.34 -20.98 2.80
C ARG A 109 0.16 -20.41 1.39
N TYR A 110 1.00 -19.44 1.05
CA TYR A 110 1.08 -18.79 -0.27
C TYR A 110 2.53 -18.82 -0.76
N ASP A 111 2.82 -19.67 -1.75
CA ASP A 111 4.16 -19.75 -2.37
C ASP A 111 4.33 -18.64 -3.41
N TRP A 112 5.44 -17.91 -3.35
CA TRP A 112 5.74 -16.79 -4.24
C TRP A 112 7.15 -16.85 -4.80
N GLY A 113 7.37 -16.13 -5.90
CA GLY A 113 8.66 -15.92 -6.56
C GLY A 113 8.73 -14.54 -7.21
N PRO A 114 9.78 -14.27 -8.01
CA PRO A 114 9.98 -12.97 -8.65
C PRO A 114 8.79 -12.55 -9.52
N GLY A 115 8.35 -11.29 -9.36
CA GLY A 115 7.20 -10.72 -10.06
C GLY A 115 5.84 -11.00 -9.43
N ASP A 116 5.76 -11.88 -8.43
CA ASP A 116 4.53 -12.11 -7.68
C ASP A 116 4.28 -11.00 -6.65
N LEU A 117 3.02 -10.80 -6.29
CA LEU A 117 2.60 -9.79 -5.33
C LEU A 117 1.67 -10.38 -4.27
N LEU A 118 1.90 -10.02 -3.02
CA LEU A 118 0.98 -10.27 -1.90
C LEU A 118 0.27 -8.97 -1.50
N SER A 119 -1.05 -9.06 -1.34
CA SER A 119 -1.86 -8.09 -0.62
C SER A 119 -2.25 -8.68 0.72
N VAL A 120 -1.58 -8.23 1.78
CA VAL A 120 -1.85 -8.71 3.14
C VAL A 120 -3.04 -7.93 3.70
N PRO A 121 -4.19 -8.60 3.94
CA PRO A 121 -5.37 -7.91 4.47
C PRO A 121 -5.09 -7.33 5.86
N MET A 122 -5.72 -6.21 6.16
CA MET A 122 -5.64 -5.58 7.47
C MET A 122 -5.93 -6.58 8.60
N PHE A 123 -5.10 -6.57 9.62
CA PHE A 123 -5.23 -7.38 10.84
C PHE A 123 -5.18 -8.91 10.64
N SER A 124 -4.71 -9.39 9.47
CA SER A 124 -4.39 -10.81 9.24
C SER A 124 -3.08 -11.18 9.92
N TRP A 125 -3.06 -12.32 10.62
CA TRP A 125 -1.80 -12.92 11.10
C TRP A 125 -0.95 -13.36 9.92
N HIS A 126 0.30 -12.92 9.87
CA HIS A 126 1.16 -13.26 8.74
C HIS A 126 2.63 -13.35 9.12
N ARG A 127 3.37 -14.16 8.35
CA ARG A 127 4.83 -14.25 8.34
C ARG A 127 5.33 -14.55 6.93
N HIS A 128 6.60 -14.26 6.68
CA HIS A 128 7.24 -14.47 5.39
C HIS A 128 8.53 -15.28 5.58
N ILE A 129 8.68 -16.35 4.81
CA ILE A 129 9.75 -17.33 4.95
C ILE A 129 10.50 -17.44 3.61
N ASN A 130 11.81 -17.35 3.66
CA ASN A 130 12.68 -17.60 2.52
C ASN A 130 13.10 -19.08 2.50
N ASP A 131 12.59 -19.83 1.54
CA ASP A 131 12.86 -21.26 1.36
C ASP A 131 14.14 -21.53 0.54
N SER A 132 14.82 -20.48 0.04
CA SER A 132 15.92 -20.62 -0.90
C SER A 132 17.29 -20.35 -0.28
N ASP A 133 18.35 -20.81 -0.98
CA ASP A 133 19.76 -20.54 -0.63
C ASP A 133 20.20 -19.09 -0.91
N GLU A 134 19.37 -18.32 -1.60
CA GLU A 134 19.64 -16.93 -1.99
C GLU A 134 18.81 -15.95 -1.18
N PRO A 135 19.31 -14.72 -0.93
CA PRO A 135 18.51 -13.68 -0.31
C PRO A 135 17.29 -13.32 -1.17
N VAL A 136 16.14 -13.15 -0.54
CA VAL A 136 14.95 -12.57 -1.19
C VAL A 136 15.06 -11.06 -1.14
N LEU A 137 14.96 -10.42 -2.29
CA LEU A 137 14.76 -8.96 -2.40
C LEU A 137 13.30 -8.68 -2.70
N ARG A 138 12.69 -7.83 -1.91
CA ARG A 138 11.30 -7.39 -2.09
C ARG A 138 11.14 -5.90 -1.81
N ILE A 139 10.07 -5.31 -2.31
CA ILE A 139 9.55 -4.05 -1.78
C ILE A 139 8.33 -4.35 -0.92
N ALA A 140 8.10 -3.48 0.04
CA ALA A 140 6.84 -3.44 0.76
C ALA A 140 6.31 -2.01 0.86
N SER A 141 5.00 -1.87 0.73
CA SER A 141 4.27 -0.62 0.93
C SER A 141 3.16 -0.83 1.94
N THR A 142 3.01 0.08 2.89
CA THR A 142 1.95 -0.01 3.91
C THR A 142 1.28 1.32 4.18
N THR A 143 0.03 1.27 4.62
CA THR A 143 -0.74 2.43 5.09
C THR A 143 -0.33 2.94 6.48
N GLY A 144 0.91 2.65 6.90
CA GLY A 144 1.42 3.07 8.22
C GLY A 144 1.24 4.56 8.52
N PRO A 145 1.61 5.49 7.63
CA PRO A 145 1.41 6.93 7.84
C PRO A 145 -0.07 7.29 8.08
N LEU A 146 -1.00 6.72 7.31
CA LEU A 146 -2.44 6.93 7.47
C LEU A 146 -2.93 6.43 8.84
N SER A 147 -2.60 5.19 9.20
CA SER A 147 -3.02 4.58 10.47
C SER A 147 -2.47 5.33 11.68
N LEU A 148 -1.22 5.79 11.61
CA LEU A 148 -0.59 6.63 12.65
C LEU A 148 -1.29 7.98 12.76
N GLY A 149 -1.59 8.63 11.62
CA GLY A 149 -2.29 9.92 11.58
C GLY A 149 -3.71 9.85 12.15
N LEU A 150 -4.39 8.71 11.98
CA LEU A 150 -5.72 8.45 12.55
C LEU A 150 -5.66 7.97 14.00
N GLY A 151 -4.48 7.72 14.59
CA GLY A 151 -4.34 7.16 15.93
C GLY A 151 -4.83 5.70 16.03
N GLN A 152 -4.83 4.96 14.92
CA GLN A 152 -5.38 3.60 14.82
C GLN A 152 -4.29 2.54 14.58
N ALA A 153 -3.02 2.85 14.86
CA ALA A 153 -1.93 1.91 14.69
C ALA A 153 -1.89 0.89 15.82
N VAL A 154 -2.26 -0.35 15.53
CA VAL A 154 -2.13 -1.50 16.43
C VAL A 154 -1.17 -2.50 15.80
N TYR A 155 -0.30 -3.08 16.59
CA TYR A 155 0.65 -4.11 16.20
C TYR A 155 0.69 -5.20 17.26
N GLU A 156 0.60 -6.45 16.84
CA GLU A 156 0.74 -7.64 17.68
C GLU A 156 1.64 -8.65 16.98
N ASP A 157 2.38 -9.43 17.73
CA ASP A 157 3.29 -10.44 17.19
C ASP A 157 3.17 -11.79 17.90
N GLU A 158 3.98 -12.77 17.51
CA GLU A 158 3.89 -14.16 17.99
C GLU A 158 4.05 -14.33 19.51
N ARG A 159 4.37 -13.29 20.26
CA ARG A 159 4.35 -13.30 21.73
C ARG A 159 2.93 -13.22 22.30
N TYR A 160 1.94 -12.90 21.45
CA TYR A 160 0.53 -12.88 21.83
C TYR A 160 -0.11 -14.27 21.67
N PRO A 161 -0.94 -14.73 22.62
CA PRO A 161 -1.51 -16.07 22.61
C PRO A 161 -2.28 -16.45 21.35
N GLU A 162 -2.99 -15.49 20.74
CA GLU A 162 -3.78 -15.70 19.54
C GLU A 162 -2.95 -16.12 18.35
N PHE A 163 -1.71 -15.66 18.25
CA PHE A 163 -0.81 -16.07 17.18
C PHE A 163 -0.54 -17.58 17.20
N TRP A 164 -0.26 -18.13 18.39
CA TRP A 164 0.06 -19.55 18.52
C TRP A 164 -1.11 -20.45 18.17
N VAL A 165 -2.34 -20.04 18.46
CA VAL A 165 -3.54 -20.75 18.02
C VAL A 165 -3.58 -20.82 16.49
N TYR A 166 -3.36 -19.71 15.79
CA TYR A 166 -3.28 -19.67 14.33
C TYR A 166 -2.16 -20.53 13.76
N ALA A 167 -0.99 -20.46 14.37
CA ALA A 167 0.19 -21.18 13.88
C ALA A 167 0.07 -22.69 14.03
N GLN A 168 -0.64 -23.17 15.06
CA GLN A 168 -0.76 -24.58 15.38
C GLN A 168 -1.98 -25.26 14.74
N GLU A 169 -3.10 -24.55 14.66
CA GLU A 169 -4.39 -25.11 14.24
C GLU A 169 -4.76 -24.78 12.79
N GLY A 170 -4.00 -23.91 12.14
CA GLY A 170 -4.20 -23.55 10.74
C GLY A 170 -5.59 -22.96 10.46
N GLU A 171 -6.25 -23.49 9.43
CA GLU A 171 -7.57 -22.98 9.01
C GLU A 171 -8.69 -23.18 10.05
N ASP A 172 -8.58 -24.17 10.91
CA ASP A 172 -9.60 -24.41 11.94
C ASP A 172 -9.54 -23.36 13.06
N ALA A 173 -8.36 -22.94 13.44
CA ALA A 173 -8.19 -21.81 14.35
C ALA A 173 -8.79 -20.51 13.79
N ARG A 174 -8.61 -20.28 12.49
CA ARG A 174 -9.17 -19.14 11.76
C ARG A 174 -10.69 -19.03 11.90
N LYS A 175 -11.40 -20.14 12.00
CA LYS A 175 -12.86 -20.17 12.17
C LYS A 175 -13.31 -19.82 13.58
N THR A 176 -12.44 -20.00 14.58
CA THR A 176 -12.78 -19.81 15.99
C THR A 176 -12.38 -18.43 16.52
N LEU A 177 -11.38 -17.80 15.92
CA LEU A 177 -10.90 -16.47 16.31
C LEU A 177 -11.69 -15.38 15.59
N ILE A 178 -12.80 -14.98 16.17
CA ILE A 178 -13.55 -13.80 15.72
C ILE A 178 -13.06 -12.60 16.55
N PRO A 179 -12.32 -11.63 15.94
CA PRO A 179 -12.00 -10.40 16.63
C PRO A 179 -13.29 -9.69 17.04
N GLY A 180 -13.42 -9.42 18.33
CA GLY A 180 -14.56 -8.69 18.85
C GLY A 180 -15.70 -9.50 19.48
N GLY A 181 -15.63 -10.82 19.53
CA GLY A 181 -16.33 -11.75 20.43
C GLY A 181 -17.79 -11.52 20.84
N GLY A 182 -18.57 -10.71 20.12
CA GLY A 182 -19.99 -10.52 20.37
C GLY A 182 -20.85 -11.22 19.32
N SER A 183 -21.84 -12.01 19.72
CA SER A 183 -22.88 -12.42 18.80
C SER A 183 -23.84 -11.25 18.53
N LEU A 184 -24.45 -11.21 17.33
CA LEU A 184 -25.54 -10.26 17.04
C LEU A 184 -26.67 -10.33 18.07
N GLU A 185 -26.92 -11.52 18.63
CA GLU A 185 -27.91 -11.75 19.68
C GLU A 185 -27.54 -11.01 20.98
N THR A 186 -26.25 -10.98 21.36
CA THR A 186 -25.80 -10.24 22.55
C THR A 186 -25.73 -8.73 22.33
N ALA A 187 -25.64 -8.26 21.08
CA ALA A 187 -25.62 -6.84 20.76
C ALA A 187 -27.02 -6.23 20.73
N LYS A 188 -28.07 -7.02 20.50
CA LYS A 188 -29.44 -6.51 20.38
C LYS A 188 -30.18 -6.60 21.72
N VAL A 189 -30.23 -5.47 22.45
CA VAL A 189 -31.01 -5.33 23.68
C VAL A 189 -32.20 -4.42 23.41
N GLY A 190 -33.41 -5.01 23.29
CA GLY A 190 -34.65 -4.28 23.03
C GLY A 190 -34.99 -4.15 21.53
N ASN A 191 -36.17 -3.56 21.25
CA ASN A 191 -36.73 -3.39 19.92
C ASN A 191 -36.90 -1.90 19.57
N ASN A 192 -35.83 -1.13 19.71
CA ASN A 192 -35.83 0.29 19.36
C ASN A 192 -34.72 0.59 18.37
N ARG A 193 -34.82 1.75 17.71
CA ARG A 193 -33.91 2.19 16.67
C ARG A 193 -32.43 2.17 17.11
N ALA A 194 -32.14 2.55 18.35
CA ALA A 194 -30.77 2.58 18.85
C ALA A 194 -30.18 1.16 18.96
N ALA A 195 -31.01 0.20 19.43
CA ALA A 195 -30.60 -1.21 19.48
C ALA A 195 -30.37 -1.80 18.08
N GLU A 196 -31.20 -1.43 17.10
CA GLU A 196 -31.00 -1.84 15.70
C GLU A 196 -29.70 -1.27 15.13
N MET A 197 -29.49 0.05 15.26
CA MET A 197 -28.27 0.71 14.77
C MET A 197 -27.01 0.14 15.41
N TYR A 198 -27.04 -0.18 16.70
CA TYR A 198 -25.89 -0.79 17.37
C TYR A 198 -25.64 -2.23 16.88
N ALA A 199 -26.69 -3.01 16.71
CA ALA A 199 -26.56 -4.35 16.13
C ALA A 199 -26.00 -4.31 14.69
N GLU A 200 -26.39 -3.33 13.89
CA GLU A 200 -25.82 -3.11 12.56
C GLU A 200 -24.32 -2.79 12.59
N GLN A 201 -23.85 -2.01 13.59
CA GLN A 201 -22.41 -1.75 13.75
C GLN A 201 -21.64 -3.03 14.07
N VAL A 202 -22.18 -3.88 14.94
CA VAL A 202 -21.56 -5.18 15.28
C VAL A 202 -21.59 -6.11 14.06
N ALA A 203 -22.72 -6.14 13.33
CA ALA A 203 -22.84 -6.92 12.10
C ALA A 203 -21.85 -6.48 11.02
N PHE A 204 -21.61 -5.17 10.89
CA PHE A 204 -20.63 -4.63 9.96
C PHE A 204 -19.21 -5.17 10.27
N ALA A 205 -18.79 -5.15 11.53
CA ALA A 205 -17.48 -5.66 11.93
C ALA A 205 -17.31 -7.15 11.62
N MET A 206 -18.36 -7.95 11.83
CA MET A 206 -18.37 -9.38 11.49
C MET A 206 -18.31 -9.62 9.98
N HIS A 207 -19.06 -8.83 9.21
CA HIS A 207 -19.05 -8.92 7.74
C HIS A 207 -17.68 -8.53 7.15
N GLU A 208 -17.06 -7.48 7.67
CA GLU A 208 -15.69 -7.08 7.24
C GLU A 208 -14.68 -8.19 7.54
N GLU A 209 -14.80 -8.87 8.67
CA GLU A 209 -13.97 -10.02 9.01
C GLU A 209 -14.17 -11.18 8.04
N GLU A 210 -15.40 -11.48 7.65
CA GLU A 210 -15.70 -12.50 6.65
C GLU A 210 -15.11 -12.16 5.28
N LEU A 211 -15.28 -10.89 4.84
CA LEU A 211 -14.69 -10.41 3.59
C LEU A 211 -13.17 -10.53 3.61
N ARG A 212 -12.53 -10.17 4.71
CA ARG A 212 -11.08 -10.29 4.89
C ARG A 212 -10.62 -11.73 4.74
N ARG A 213 -11.29 -12.67 5.39
CA ARG A 213 -10.97 -14.11 5.32
C ARG A 213 -11.12 -14.71 3.93
N ASN A 214 -12.07 -14.22 3.16
CA ASN A 214 -12.35 -14.67 1.81
C ASN A 214 -11.61 -13.88 0.72
N SER A 215 -10.74 -12.94 1.12
CA SER A 215 -9.96 -12.11 0.21
C SER A 215 -8.98 -12.94 -0.62
N LYS A 216 -8.78 -12.55 -1.86
CA LYS A 216 -7.56 -12.90 -2.59
C LYS A 216 -6.37 -12.26 -1.88
N VAL A 217 -5.25 -12.98 -1.86
CA VAL A 217 -4.03 -12.54 -1.20
C VAL A 217 -2.85 -12.50 -2.17
N LEU A 218 -2.70 -13.51 -3.03
CA LEU A 218 -1.58 -13.69 -3.93
C LEU A 218 -1.99 -13.38 -5.37
N VAL A 219 -1.15 -12.60 -6.06
CA VAL A 219 -1.21 -12.38 -7.51
C VAL A 219 0.05 -12.97 -8.13
N LYS A 220 -0.11 -13.89 -9.07
CA LYS A 220 1.00 -14.40 -9.87
C LYS A 220 1.25 -13.48 -11.06
N GLN A 221 2.52 -13.14 -11.33
CA GLN A 221 2.88 -12.28 -12.46
C GLN A 221 2.32 -12.79 -13.80
N LYS A 222 2.33 -14.12 -13.99
CA LYS A 222 1.84 -14.76 -15.22
C LYS A 222 0.34 -14.62 -15.45
N ASP A 223 -0.43 -14.30 -14.39
CA ASP A 223 -1.88 -14.18 -14.44
C ASP A 223 -2.36 -12.74 -14.69
N LEU A 224 -1.42 -11.80 -14.83
CA LEU A 224 -1.74 -10.39 -15.13
C LEU A 224 -2.29 -10.25 -16.55
N VAL A 225 -3.44 -9.60 -16.66
CA VAL A 225 -4.10 -9.30 -17.93
C VAL A 225 -4.04 -7.78 -18.17
N PHE A 226 -3.34 -7.37 -19.22
CA PHE A 226 -3.22 -5.96 -19.58
C PHE A 226 -4.31 -5.58 -20.58
N GLU A 227 -5.12 -4.61 -20.23
CA GLU A 227 -6.25 -4.11 -21.02
C GLU A 227 -6.05 -2.65 -21.43
N PRO A 228 -6.53 -2.23 -22.61
CA PRO A 228 -6.40 -0.85 -23.08
C PRO A 228 -7.32 0.08 -22.29
N THR A 229 -6.79 1.23 -21.89
CA THR A 229 -7.49 2.33 -21.23
C THR A 229 -6.99 3.67 -21.78
N ALA A 230 -7.63 4.79 -21.44
CA ALA A 230 -7.15 6.13 -21.81
C ALA A 230 -5.73 6.42 -21.28
N MET A 231 -5.35 5.75 -20.18
CA MET A 231 -4.01 5.82 -19.57
C MET A 231 -2.97 5.02 -20.33
N GLY A 232 -3.37 4.00 -21.04
CA GLY A 232 -2.53 3.01 -21.71
C GLY A 232 -2.99 1.59 -21.36
N LYS A 233 -2.12 0.61 -21.54
CA LYS A 233 -2.39 -0.76 -21.12
C LYS A 233 -2.16 -0.90 -19.62
N LEU A 234 -3.22 -1.24 -18.89
CA LEU A 234 -3.20 -1.45 -17.43
C LEU A 234 -3.66 -2.85 -17.08
N ALA A 235 -3.02 -3.45 -16.07
CA ALA A 235 -3.51 -4.60 -15.33
C ALA A 235 -3.87 -4.14 -13.91
N TYR A 236 -5.13 -4.34 -13.48
CA TYR A 236 -5.50 -4.17 -12.08
C TYR A 236 -4.95 -5.35 -11.28
N VAL A 237 -4.10 -5.07 -10.31
CA VAL A 237 -3.39 -6.08 -9.52
C VAL A 237 -4.07 -6.29 -8.16
N VAL A 238 -4.41 -5.20 -7.47
CA VAL A 238 -5.18 -5.22 -6.22
C VAL A 238 -6.29 -4.20 -6.28
N ASP A 239 -7.54 -4.70 -6.23
CA ASP A 239 -8.74 -3.86 -6.18
C ASP A 239 -9.90 -4.72 -5.62
N PRO A 240 -10.82 -4.16 -4.80
CA PRO A 240 -11.97 -4.90 -4.27
C PRO A 240 -12.85 -5.52 -5.35
N ARG A 241 -12.95 -4.88 -6.53
CA ARG A 241 -13.78 -5.35 -7.66
C ARG A 241 -13.27 -6.65 -8.29
N ILE A 242 -12.02 -7.04 -8.01
CA ILE A 242 -11.42 -8.29 -8.49
C ILE A 242 -11.15 -9.29 -7.36
N GLY A 243 -11.76 -9.07 -6.19
CA GLY A 243 -11.81 -10.02 -5.08
C GLY A 243 -10.80 -9.81 -3.97
N PHE A 244 -10.16 -8.64 -3.87
CA PHE A 244 -9.31 -8.28 -2.75
C PHE A 244 -10.10 -7.53 -1.68
N HIS A 245 -9.84 -7.84 -0.41
CA HIS A 245 -10.31 -7.03 0.70
C HIS A 245 -9.26 -5.96 1.01
N SER A 246 -9.20 -4.94 0.17
CA SER A 246 -8.38 -3.76 0.38
C SER A 246 -9.28 -2.52 0.47
N LYS A 247 -9.08 -1.70 1.50
CA LYS A 247 -9.88 -0.50 1.80
C LYS A 247 -9.10 0.79 1.55
N ALA A 248 -7.80 0.70 1.46
CA ALA A 248 -6.93 1.86 1.30
C ALA A 248 -6.00 1.76 0.09
N LEU A 249 -5.29 0.64 -0.08
CA LEU A 249 -4.30 0.46 -1.14
C LEU A 249 -4.90 -0.17 -2.39
N GLY A 250 -4.82 0.54 -3.52
CA GLY A 250 -5.00 -0.02 -4.85
C GLY A 250 -3.65 -0.26 -5.53
N VAL A 251 -3.57 -1.28 -6.40
CA VAL A 251 -2.36 -1.55 -7.17
C VAL A 251 -2.74 -1.76 -8.63
N VAL A 252 -2.02 -1.08 -9.51
CA VAL A 252 -2.10 -1.26 -10.95
C VAL A 252 -0.71 -1.51 -11.53
N MET A 253 -0.61 -2.24 -12.62
CA MET A 253 0.61 -2.33 -13.40
C MET A 253 0.35 -1.74 -14.78
N ALA A 254 1.16 -0.75 -15.15
CA ALA A 254 1.14 -0.16 -16.49
C ALA A 254 2.20 -0.83 -17.39
N GLU A 255 1.86 -1.03 -18.67
CA GLU A 255 2.81 -1.46 -19.69
C GLU A 255 2.79 -0.47 -20.85
N ILE A 256 3.95 0.14 -21.15
CA ILE A 256 4.13 1.14 -22.20
C ILE A 256 5.13 0.59 -23.23
N PRO A 257 4.73 0.39 -24.50
CA PRO A 257 5.64 -0.09 -25.53
C PRO A 257 6.80 0.88 -25.80
N PRO A 258 7.92 0.40 -26.39
CA PRO A 258 9.06 1.25 -26.75
C PRO A 258 8.66 2.44 -27.61
N GLY A 259 9.19 3.63 -27.25
CA GLY A 259 8.93 4.88 -27.96
C GLY A 259 7.53 5.46 -27.77
N LYS A 260 6.71 4.87 -26.90
CA LYS A 260 5.34 5.29 -26.61
C LYS A 260 5.24 6.02 -25.28
N ARG A 261 4.06 6.65 -25.04
CA ARG A 261 3.77 7.39 -23.81
C ARG A 261 2.41 7.01 -23.23
N SER A 262 2.28 7.13 -21.92
CA SER A 262 1.00 6.99 -21.21
C SER A 262 0.07 8.17 -21.49
N GLY A 263 -1.18 8.05 -21.08
CA GLY A 263 -2.06 9.20 -20.92
C GLY A 263 -1.53 10.16 -19.85
N ALA A 264 -1.74 11.46 -20.04
CA ALA A 264 -1.46 12.46 -19.01
C ALA A 264 -2.64 12.53 -18.02
N HIS A 265 -2.37 12.53 -16.72
CA HIS A 265 -3.42 12.61 -15.71
C HIS A 265 -2.92 13.22 -14.40
N ARG A 266 -3.84 13.49 -13.49
CA ARG A 266 -3.57 13.86 -12.09
C ARG A 266 -4.70 13.38 -11.18
N HIS A 267 -4.40 13.18 -9.89
CA HIS A 267 -5.35 12.65 -8.93
C HIS A 267 -5.13 13.16 -7.50
N LEU A 268 -6.19 13.11 -6.66
CA LEU A 268 -6.19 13.52 -5.25
C LEU A 268 -5.86 12.36 -4.29
N TYR A 269 -4.98 11.46 -4.67
CA TYR A 269 -4.46 10.40 -3.78
C TYR A 269 -2.95 10.30 -3.95
N ASP A 270 -2.28 9.80 -2.92
CA ASP A 270 -0.85 9.52 -2.98
C ASP A 270 -0.59 8.30 -3.87
N GLU A 271 0.49 8.35 -4.66
CA GLU A 271 0.96 7.26 -5.51
C GLU A 271 2.47 7.12 -5.41
N ILE A 272 2.90 5.87 -5.27
CA ILE A 272 4.31 5.48 -5.33
C ILE A 272 4.44 4.42 -6.41
N ASP A 273 5.31 4.70 -7.38
CA ASP A 273 5.55 3.84 -8.53
C ASP A 273 6.91 3.18 -8.44
N LEU A 274 6.94 1.86 -8.62
CA LEU A 274 8.16 1.09 -8.81
C LEU A 274 8.33 0.79 -10.30
N VAL A 275 9.47 1.09 -10.86
CA VAL A 275 9.83 0.67 -12.21
C VAL A 275 10.28 -0.78 -12.17
N VAL A 276 9.41 -1.72 -12.57
CA VAL A 276 9.68 -3.16 -12.52
C VAL A 276 10.38 -3.69 -13.77
N GLY A 277 10.46 -2.89 -14.83
CA GLY A 277 11.19 -3.24 -16.05
C GLY A 277 11.25 -2.10 -17.05
N GLY A 278 12.32 -2.05 -17.81
CA GLY A 278 12.56 -1.01 -18.82
C GLY A 278 13.17 0.27 -18.26
N ALA A 279 13.25 1.29 -19.11
CA ALA A 279 13.78 2.61 -18.80
C ALA A 279 12.92 3.68 -19.46
N GLY A 280 12.84 4.86 -18.84
CA GLY A 280 12.00 5.92 -19.35
C GLY A 280 12.19 7.24 -18.64
N LYS A 281 11.20 8.10 -18.82
CA LYS A 281 11.09 9.34 -18.08
C LYS A 281 9.64 9.60 -17.69
N VAL A 282 9.45 10.35 -16.61
CA VAL A 282 8.17 10.94 -16.23
C VAL A 282 8.29 12.46 -16.31
N ILE A 283 7.26 13.10 -16.82
CA ILE A 283 7.11 14.55 -16.72
C ILE A 283 6.06 14.79 -15.62
N VAL A 284 6.45 15.52 -14.58
CA VAL A 284 5.58 15.95 -13.50
C VAL A 284 5.50 17.47 -13.55
N GLU A 285 4.32 18.00 -13.93
CA GLU A 285 4.12 19.41 -14.29
C GLU A 285 5.10 19.82 -15.40
N ASP A 286 6.08 20.62 -15.08
CA ASP A 286 7.11 21.15 -15.99
C ASP A 286 8.51 20.50 -15.81
N LYS A 287 8.62 19.49 -14.93
CA LYS A 287 9.88 18.83 -14.58
C LYS A 287 9.96 17.43 -15.18
N GLU A 288 11.13 17.12 -15.71
CA GLU A 288 11.44 15.80 -16.28
C GLU A 288 12.35 14.99 -15.35
N PHE A 289 12.03 13.70 -15.16
CA PHE A 289 12.80 12.77 -14.34
C PHE A 289 13.06 11.49 -15.13
N ALA A 290 14.31 11.23 -15.48
CA ALA A 290 14.72 10.00 -16.15
C ALA A 290 14.96 8.89 -15.12
N PHE A 291 14.41 7.70 -15.39
CA PHE A 291 14.47 6.56 -14.50
C PHE A 291 14.83 5.26 -15.22
N ASP A 292 15.28 4.30 -14.45
CA ASP A 292 15.63 2.94 -14.86
C ASP A 292 14.91 1.91 -13.99
N THR A 293 15.04 0.63 -14.37
CA THR A 293 14.50 -0.50 -13.56
C THR A 293 14.94 -0.42 -12.10
N LEU A 294 14.02 -0.67 -11.18
CA LEU A 294 14.12 -0.59 -9.72
C LEU A 294 14.21 0.84 -9.15
N ASP A 295 14.13 1.88 -9.96
CA ASP A 295 13.92 3.23 -9.42
C ASP A 295 12.49 3.36 -8.88
N VAL A 296 12.33 4.21 -7.87
CA VAL A 296 11.03 4.52 -7.24
C VAL A 296 10.67 5.97 -7.51
N LEU A 297 9.40 6.19 -7.83
CA LEU A 297 8.83 7.52 -8.06
C LEU A 297 7.73 7.77 -7.02
N SER A 298 7.74 8.92 -6.37
CA SER A 298 6.65 9.39 -5.51
C SER A 298 5.95 10.54 -6.22
N ILE A 299 4.75 10.27 -6.71
CA ILE A 299 3.99 11.25 -7.49
C ILE A 299 3.25 12.21 -6.53
N PRO A 300 3.54 13.51 -6.60
CA PRO A 300 2.89 14.48 -5.73
C PRO A 300 1.39 14.60 -6.03
N VAL A 301 0.58 14.64 -4.97
CA VAL A 301 -0.88 14.75 -5.07
C VAL A 301 -1.30 15.91 -5.95
N PHE A 302 -2.19 15.64 -6.89
CA PHE A 302 -2.83 16.58 -7.81
C PHE A 302 -1.90 17.29 -8.79
N GLN A 303 -0.70 16.77 -9.05
CA GLN A 303 0.18 17.24 -10.10
C GLN A 303 0.00 16.42 -11.38
N TRP A 304 -0.03 17.10 -12.53
CA TRP A 304 -0.06 16.44 -13.84
C TRP A 304 1.19 15.61 -14.02
N HIS A 305 1.02 14.36 -14.47
CA HIS A 305 2.14 13.48 -14.78
C HIS A 305 1.86 12.60 -15.98
N GLN A 306 2.94 12.24 -16.69
CA GLN A 306 2.90 11.41 -17.89
C GLN A 306 4.20 10.65 -18.05
N TYR A 307 4.11 9.36 -18.36
CA TYR A 307 5.25 8.46 -18.54
C TYR A 307 5.60 8.29 -20.00
N PHE A 308 6.90 8.21 -20.30
CA PHE A 308 7.45 8.00 -21.64
C PHE A 308 8.43 6.84 -21.60
N ASN A 309 8.23 5.83 -22.45
CA ASN A 309 9.20 4.77 -22.62
C ASN A 309 10.29 5.25 -23.59
N THR A 310 11.48 5.50 -23.10
CA THR A 310 12.65 5.89 -23.89
C THR A 310 13.61 4.72 -24.14
N GLY A 311 13.29 3.54 -23.59
CA GLY A 311 14.05 2.30 -23.76
C GLY A 311 13.68 1.52 -25.01
N LYS A 312 14.26 0.34 -25.15
CA LYS A 312 14.03 -0.59 -26.26
C LYS A 312 13.07 -1.73 -25.89
N GLU A 313 12.83 -1.93 -24.62
CA GLU A 313 11.95 -2.95 -24.05
C GLU A 313 10.67 -2.31 -23.53
N PRO A 314 9.59 -3.08 -23.34
CA PRO A 314 8.38 -2.57 -22.67
C PRO A 314 8.71 -1.99 -21.29
N LEU A 315 8.28 -0.77 -21.06
CA LEU A 315 8.35 -0.15 -19.74
C LEU A 315 7.19 -0.65 -18.88
N ARG A 316 7.49 -1.23 -17.73
CA ARG A 316 6.51 -1.70 -16.75
C ARG A 316 6.65 -0.95 -15.45
N ILE A 317 5.53 -0.40 -14.97
CA ILE A 317 5.45 0.41 -13.76
C ILE A 317 4.39 -0.20 -12.84
N LEU A 318 4.77 -0.54 -11.62
CA LEU A 318 3.85 -0.98 -10.56
C LEU A 318 3.46 0.25 -9.73
N GLY A 319 2.26 0.78 -9.97
CA GLY A 319 1.69 1.89 -9.23
C GLY A 319 0.92 1.41 -8.00
N ILE A 320 1.38 1.82 -6.81
CA ILE A 320 0.72 1.57 -5.53
C ILE A 320 0.13 2.89 -5.06
N ASN A 321 -1.17 2.95 -4.87
CA ASN A 321 -1.85 4.19 -4.57
C ASN A 321 -2.92 4.05 -3.48
N THR A 322 -3.31 5.17 -2.89
CA THR A 322 -4.33 5.21 -1.83
C THR A 322 -5.69 5.69 -2.35
N ARG A 323 -5.99 5.43 -3.63
CA ARG A 323 -7.28 5.77 -4.23
C ARG A 323 -8.43 5.20 -3.42
N LEU A 324 -8.35 3.95 -2.98
CA LEU A 324 -9.43 3.29 -2.24
C LEU A 324 -9.74 4.00 -0.92
N ALA A 325 -8.72 4.48 -0.19
CA ALA A 325 -8.94 5.29 1.01
C ALA A 325 -9.67 6.59 0.68
N MET A 326 -9.27 7.25 -0.41
CA MET A 326 -9.90 8.50 -0.84
C MET A 326 -11.32 8.28 -1.38
N ASP A 327 -11.58 7.16 -2.07
CA ASP A 327 -12.93 6.75 -2.48
C ASP A 327 -13.86 6.61 -1.26
N ASN A 328 -13.40 5.91 -0.21
CA ASN A 328 -14.16 5.71 1.02
C ASN A 328 -14.44 7.02 1.79
N LEU A 329 -13.57 8.01 1.65
CA LEU A 329 -13.74 9.34 2.25
C LEU A 329 -14.52 10.32 1.37
N GLY A 330 -14.89 9.92 0.14
CA GLY A 330 -15.53 10.80 -0.85
C GLY A 330 -14.60 11.90 -1.38
N LEU A 331 -13.29 11.69 -1.32
CA LEU A 331 -12.25 12.65 -1.72
C LEU A 331 -11.56 12.26 -3.03
N SER A 332 -11.90 11.13 -3.61
CA SER A 332 -11.25 10.67 -4.84
C SER A 332 -11.62 11.57 -6.01
N LEU A 333 -10.59 12.05 -6.69
CA LEU A 333 -10.72 12.85 -7.91
C LEU A 333 -9.57 12.49 -8.84
N THR A 334 -9.91 12.12 -10.06
CA THR A 334 -8.95 11.89 -11.15
C THR A 334 -9.33 12.74 -12.35
N HIS A 335 -8.37 13.50 -12.86
CA HIS A 335 -8.50 14.22 -14.12
C HIS A 335 -7.68 13.55 -15.19
N GLN A 336 -8.32 13.17 -16.29
CA GLN A 336 -7.68 12.68 -17.50
C GLN A 336 -7.42 13.85 -18.45
N GLY A 337 -6.18 13.99 -18.89
CA GLY A 337 -5.76 14.90 -19.95
C GLY A 337 -5.63 14.16 -21.29
N GLU A 338 -4.45 14.16 -21.85
CA GLU A 338 -4.16 13.43 -23.10
C GLU A 338 -4.26 11.92 -22.91
N HIS A 339 -4.73 11.22 -23.93
CA HIS A 339 -4.75 9.76 -23.97
C HIS A 339 -3.36 9.21 -24.32
N ALA A 340 -3.13 7.96 -23.97
CA ALA A 340 -1.97 7.20 -24.43
C ALA A 340 -1.96 7.10 -25.97
N ASP A 341 -0.79 7.12 -26.57
CA ASP A 341 -0.62 7.16 -28.03
C ASP A 341 -0.52 5.77 -28.68
N TYR A 342 -0.91 4.71 -27.97
CA TYR A 342 -0.78 3.31 -28.43
C TYR A 342 -1.99 2.41 -28.08
N VAL A 343 -3.10 2.98 -27.66
CA VAL A 343 -4.35 2.28 -27.34
C VAL A 343 -5.51 2.78 -28.17
#